data_fd9f70b98419308d6ca94654694ba772
#
_entry.id   fd9f70b98419308d6ca94654694ba772
#
_cell.length_a   1.000
_cell.length_b   1.000
_cell.length_c   1.000
_cell.angle_alpha   90.00
_cell.angle_beta   90.00
_cell.angle_gamma   90.00
#
_symmetry.space_group_name_H-M   'P 1'
#
loop_
_entity.id
_entity.type
_entity.pdbx_description
1 polymer ?
#
loop_
_entity_poly.entity_id
_entity_poly.type
_entity_poly.pdbx_seq_one_letter_code
_entity_poly.pdbx_strand_id
1 'polypeptide(L)'
;MVKNFLSKILARDLNGLNIISTYCEDSTTSVSEIKYLKRNKIFLLSLTRKSLKDNKKSNIISVCKFEFIENVVAKNIDQKDSKLKLKLMGIDVMKIDKQYEINLLFSDNRFITLYSEIIEVTLEDLKKK
;
A
#
# COMPACT_ATOMS: atom_id res chain seq x y z
N MET A 1 -14.33 13.23 -25.14
CA MET A 1 -14.79 12.22 -24.18
C MET A 1 -13.70 11.91 -23.19
N VAL A 2 -14.07 11.91 -21.95
CA VAL A 2 -13.10 11.64 -20.91
C VAL A 2 -13.16 10.16 -20.54
N LYS A 3 -12.02 9.53 -20.64
CA LYS A 3 -11.88 8.19 -20.14
C LYS A 3 -11.44 8.25 -18.70
N ASN A 4 -12.15 7.59 -17.86
CA ASN A 4 -11.70 7.41 -16.49
C ASN A 4 -10.70 6.27 -16.49
N PHE A 5 -9.47 6.58 -16.87
CA PHE A 5 -8.43 5.58 -16.81
C PHE A 5 -8.08 5.33 -15.36
N LEU A 6 -8.21 4.09 -14.97
CA LEU A 6 -7.73 3.66 -13.70
C LEU A 6 -6.32 3.18 -13.91
N SER A 7 -5.36 3.90 -13.36
CA SER A 7 -3.99 3.44 -13.43
C SER A 7 -3.86 2.15 -12.66
N LYS A 8 -3.19 1.19 -13.26
CA LYS A 8 -2.97 -0.09 -12.61
C LYS A 8 -1.53 -0.49 -12.83
N ILE A 9 -0.84 -0.76 -11.73
CA ILE A 9 0.55 -1.16 -11.76
C ILE A 9 0.66 -2.51 -11.07
N LEU A 10 1.27 -3.46 -11.76
CA LEU A 10 1.52 -4.78 -11.20
C LEU A 10 3.02 -4.95 -10.98
N ALA A 11 3.39 -5.30 -9.76
CA ALA A 11 4.77 -5.53 -9.39
C ALA A 11 4.97 -6.99 -9.04
N ARG A 12 5.98 -7.61 -9.65
CA ARG A 12 6.38 -9.00 -9.34
C ARG A 12 7.85 -9.10 -8.98
N ASP A 13 8.52 -7.96 -8.88
CA ASP A 13 9.91 -7.91 -8.49
C ASP A 13 10.19 -6.64 -7.70
N LEU A 14 11.43 -6.48 -7.28
CA LEU A 14 11.83 -5.34 -6.46
C LEU A 14 11.68 -4.01 -7.21
N ASN A 15 12.02 -4.01 -8.49
CA ASN A 15 11.92 -2.79 -9.29
C ASN A 15 10.47 -2.33 -9.40
N GLY A 16 9.57 -3.27 -9.67
CA GLY A 16 8.15 -2.94 -9.75
C GLY A 16 7.61 -2.41 -8.44
N LEU A 17 8.04 -3.02 -7.33
CA LEU A 17 7.58 -2.58 -6.03
C LEU A 17 8.12 -1.20 -5.67
N ASN A 18 9.35 -0.87 -6.11
CA ASN A 18 9.88 0.48 -5.92
C ASN A 18 9.06 1.51 -6.68
N ILE A 19 8.56 1.16 -7.85
CA ILE A 19 7.70 2.05 -8.61
C ILE A 19 6.40 2.30 -7.84
N ILE A 20 5.80 1.24 -7.31
CA ILE A 20 4.59 1.37 -6.50
C ILE A 20 4.87 2.23 -5.26
N SER A 21 6.00 2.01 -4.61
CA SER A 21 6.38 2.80 -3.45
C SER A 21 6.44 4.29 -3.78
N THR A 22 7.00 4.64 -4.92
CA THR A 22 7.11 6.02 -5.34
C THR A 22 5.73 6.64 -5.55
N TYR A 23 4.81 5.90 -6.17
CA TYR A 23 3.45 6.40 -6.37
C TYR A 23 2.70 6.58 -5.06
N CYS A 24 3.01 5.77 -4.06
CA CYS A 24 2.29 5.80 -2.78
C CYS A 24 2.90 6.75 -1.77
N GLU A 25 4.05 7.32 -2.06
CA GLU A 25 4.75 8.20 -1.13
C GLU A 25 3.86 9.38 -0.74
N ASP A 26 3.82 9.65 0.56
CA ASP A 26 3.01 10.72 1.15
C ASP A 26 1.50 10.51 1.06
N SER A 27 1.04 9.34 0.66
CA SER A 27 -0.38 9.04 0.69
C SER A 27 -0.83 8.74 2.12
N THR A 28 -2.11 8.87 2.35
CA THR A 28 -2.68 8.69 3.69
C THR A 28 -3.69 7.56 3.71
N THR A 29 -3.81 6.94 4.87
CA THR A 29 -4.80 5.91 5.11
C THR A 29 -5.26 6.01 6.55
N SER A 30 -6.17 5.16 6.96
CA SER A 30 -6.53 5.01 8.37
C SER A 30 -6.58 3.53 8.71
N VAL A 31 -6.55 3.23 9.98
CA VAL A 31 -6.54 1.83 10.42
C VAL A 31 -7.73 1.05 9.87
N SER A 32 -8.90 1.71 9.79
CA SER A 32 -10.10 1.05 9.26
C SER A 32 -10.01 0.70 7.78
N GLU A 33 -9.05 1.31 7.06
CA GLU A 33 -8.89 1.09 5.63
C GLU A 33 -7.78 0.08 5.31
N ILE A 34 -7.28 -0.58 6.34
CA ILE A 34 -6.25 -1.60 6.20
C ILE A 34 -6.88 -2.93 6.59
N LYS A 35 -6.75 -3.92 5.70
CA LYS A 35 -7.36 -5.23 5.94
C LYS A 35 -6.43 -6.36 5.55
N TYR A 36 -6.38 -7.37 6.40
CA TYR A 36 -5.65 -8.58 6.09
C TYR A 36 -6.65 -9.73 6.00
N LEU A 37 -6.84 -10.23 4.79
CA LEU A 37 -7.72 -11.36 4.51
C LEU A 37 -6.89 -12.62 4.64
N LYS A 38 -6.76 -13.09 5.86
CA LYS A 38 -5.82 -14.15 6.20
C LYS A 38 -6.06 -15.45 5.42
N ARG A 39 -7.31 -15.81 5.21
CA ARG A 39 -7.63 -17.02 4.46
C ARG A 39 -7.18 -16.95 3.02
N ASN A 40 -7.27 -15.77 2.43
CA ASN A 40 -6.90 -15.55 1.04
C ASN A 40 -5.45 -15.14 0.90
N LYS A 41 -4.78 -14.88 2.02
CA LYS A 41 -3.39 -14.39 2.04
C LYS A 41 -3.25 -13.07 1.29
N ILE A 42 -4.25 -12.21 1.41
CA ILE A 42 -4.28 -10.91 0.74
C ILE A 42 -4.28 -9.80 1.78
N PHE A 43 -3.38 -8.85 1.61
CA PHE A 43 -3.34 -7.65 2.43
C PHE A 43 -3.75 -6.48 1.57
N LEU A 44 -4.75 -5.72 2.05
CA LEU A 44 -5.31 -4.58 1.32
C LEU A 44 -5.03 -3.29 2.06
N LEU A 45 -4.56 -2.31 1.33
CA LEU A 45 -4.25 -1.00 1.86
C LEU A 45 -4.92 0.04 0.96
N SER A 46 -5.97 0.70 1.45
CA SER A 46 -6.61 1.78 0.71
C SER A 46 -5.90 3.08 1.04
N LEU A 47 -5.51 3.81 0.02
CA LEU A 47 -4.71 5.01 0.17
C LEU A 47 -5.40 6.18 -0.52
N THR A 48 -5.32 7.35 0.10
CA THR A 48 -5.68 8.59 -0.55
C THR A 48 -4.37 9.27 -0.92
N ARG A 49 -4.14 9.44 -2.21
CA ARG A 49 -2.93 10.08 -2.68
C ARG A 49 -3.28 11.30 -3.52
N LYS A 50 -2.36 12.22 -3.55
CA LYS A 50 -2.55 13.44 -4.32
C LYS A 50 -1.98 13.26 -5.70
N SER A 51 -2.75 13.69 -6.68
CA SER A 51 -2.30 13.68 -8.06
C SER A 51 -2.38 15.10 -8.58
N LEU A 52 -1.35 15.50 -9.30
CA LEU A 52 -1.34 16.80 -9.96
C LEU A 52 -1.60 16.56 -11.43
N LYS A 53 -2.74 17.03 -11.89
CA LYS A 53 -3.14 16.88 -13.28
C LYS A 53 -3.68 18.20 -13.76
N ASP A 54 -3.13 18.70 -14.87
CA ASP A 54 -3.52 20.00 -15.42
C ASP A 54 -3.40 21.13 -14.39
N ASN A 55 -2.33 21.08 -13.60
CA ASN A 55 -2.04 22.04 -12.54
C ASN A 55 -3.09 22.09 -11.45
N LYS A 56 -3.94 21.07 -11.37
CA LYS A 56 -4.93 20.97 -10.31
C LYS A 56 -4.60 19.78 -9.40
N LYS A 57 -4.62 20.05 -8.10
CA LYS A 57 -4.45 19.01 -7.13
C LYS A 57 -5.77 18.26 -6.97
N SER A 58 -5.73 16.96 -7.07
CA SER A 58 -6.90 16.14 -6.81
C SER A 58 -6.50 14.96 -5.97
N ASN A 59 -7.47 14.46 -5.22
CA ASN A 59 -7.26 13.27 -4.41
C ASN A 59 -7.72 12.06 -5.19
N ILE A 60 -6.87 11.05 -5.21
CA ILE A 60 -7.17 9.80 -5.87
C ILE A 60 -7.15 8.71 -4.81
N ILE A 61 -8.18 7.90 -4.80
CA ILE A 61 -8.23 6.76 -3.92
C ILE A 61 -7.65 5.57 -4.67
N SER A 62 -6.64 4.95 -4.08
CA SER A 62 -5.97 3.80 -4.68
C SER A 62 -6.02 2.65 -3.70
N VAL A 63 -6.06 1.44 -4.24
CA VAL A 63 -5.96 0.24 -3.42
C VAL A 63 -4.67 -0.47 -3.78
N CYS A 64 -3.87 -0.73 -2.77
CA CYS A 64 -2.66 -1.51 -2.93
C CYS A 64 -2.93 -2.89 -2.39
N LYS A 65 -2.87 -3.89 -3.26
CA LYS A 65 -3.18 -5.27 -2.91
C LYS A 65 -1.90 -6.09 -2.94
N PHE A 66 -1.59 -6.71 -1.81
CA PHE A 66 -0.44 -7.58 -1.67
C PHE A 66 -0.92 -9.00 -1.57
N GLU A 67 -0.51 -9.87 -2.49
CA GLU A 67 -0.95 -11.26 -2.52
C GLU A 67 0.11 -12.19 -1.93
N PHE A 68 -0.32 -13.37 -1.55
CA PHE A 68 0.55 -14.41 -0.99
C PHE A 68 1.21 -13.97 0.32
N ILE A 69 0.48 -13.21 1.11
CA ILE A 69 0.99 -12.73 2.39
C ILE A 69 0.74 -13.78 3.47
N GLU A 70 1.83 -14.31 4.02
CA GLU A 70 1.77 -15.38 5.01
C GLU A 70 1.55 -14.86 6.42
N ASN A 71 2.04 -13.64 6.70
CA ASN A 71 1.94 -13.09 8.04
C ASN A 71 2.04 -11.57 7.97
N VAL A 72 1.44 -10.91 8.96
CA VAL A 72 1.43 -9.44 9.05
C VAL A 72 1.75 -9.06 10.49
N VAL A 73 2.71 -8.15 10.67
CA VAL A 73 3.07 -7.64 11.99
C VAL A 73 3.02 -6.13 11.95
N ALA A 74 2.28 -5.53 12.88
CA ALA A 74 2.20 -4.08 12.98
C ALA A 74 2.93 -3.60 14.24
N LYS A 75 3.62 -2.46 14.13
CA LYS A 75 4.32 -1.85 15.25
C LYS A 75 3.89 -0.40 15.43
N ASN A 76 3.64 -0.02 16.66
CA ASN A 76 3.25 1.34 17.04
C ASN A 76 1.96 1.79 16.41
N ILE A 77 1.08 0.85 16.12
CA ILE A 77 -0.23 1.15 15.54
C ILE A 77 -1.29 0.58 16.47
N ASP A 78 -2.12 1.47 17.01
CA ASP A 78 -3.23 1.04 17.86
C ASP A 78 -4.36 0.57 16.93
N GLN A 79 -4.49 -0.74 16.81
CA GLN A 79 -5.48 -1.33 15.91
C GLN A 79 -6.91 -1.12 16.39
N LYS A 80 -7.09 -0.71 17.63
CA LYS A 80 -8.41 -0.40 18.17
C LYS A 80 -8.87 0.99 17.79
N ASP A 81 -7.93 1.85 17.40
CA ASP A 81 -8.27 3.21 16.99
C ASP A 81 -8.49 3.22 15.48
N SER A 82 -9.71 2.89 15.08
CA SER A 82 -10.05 2.73 13.66
C SER A 82 -9.88 4.04 12.87
N LYS A 83 -9.93 5.17 13.54
CA LYS A 83 -9.81 6.48 12.88
C LYS A 83 -8.38 7.01 12.87
N LEU A 84 -7.45 6.27 13.45
CA LEU A 84 -6.05 6.68 13.46
C LEU A 84 -5.56 6.83 12.02
N LYS A 85 -5.06 8.01 11.71
CA LYS A 85 -4.56 8.31 10.38
C LYS A 85 -3.09 8.01 10.29
N LEU A 86 -2.71 7.43 9.16
CA LEU A 86 -1.33 7.03 8.90
C LEU A 86 -0.90 7.64 7.58
N LYS A 87 0.33 8.13 7.54
CA LYS A 87 0.91 8.65 6.32
C LYS A 87 2.01 7.70 5.87
N LEU A 88 1.84 7.17 4.66
CA LEU A 88 2.81 6.21 4.12
C LEU A 88 4.03 6.96 3.58
N MET A 89 5.19 6.66 4.14
CA MET A 89 6.44 7.30 3.74
C MET A 89 7.14 6.51 2.64
N GLY A 90 6.92 5.22 2.59
CA GLY A 90 7.55 4.37 1.59
C GLY A 90 7.33 2.91 1.86
N ILE A 91 7.74 2.09 0.90
CA ILE A 91 7.67 0.64 1.00
C ILE A 91 9.09 0.13 0.77
N ASP A 92 9.59 -0.62 1.74
CA ASP A 92 10.94 -1.18 1.69
C ASP A 92 10.83 -2.71 1.67
N VAL A 93 11.79 -3.37 1.05
CA VAL A 93 11.76 -4.82 0.92
C VAL A 93 13.12 -5.40 1.25
N MET A 94 13.12 -6.42 2.09
CA MET A 94 14.32 -7.18 2.38
C MET A 94 14.05 -8.64 2.05
N LYS A 95 15.03 -9.29 1.45
CA LYS A 95 14.93 -10.72 1.23
C LYS A 95 15.79 -11.42 2.28
N ILE A 96 15.17 -12.27 3.08
CA ILE A 96 15.84 -13.03 4.12
C ILE A 96 15.58 -14.51 3.84
N ASP A 97 16.63 -15.24 3.50
CA ASP A 97 16.52 -16.63 3.08
C ASP A 97 15.60 -16.74 1.87
N LYS A 98 14.49 -17.48 2.01
CA LYS A 98 13.55 -17.69 0.92
C LYS A 98 12.32 -16.81 1.04
N GLN A 99 12.37 -15.81 1.90
CA GLN A 99 11.19 -15.02 2.21
C GLN A 99 11.49 -13.53 2.06
N TYR A 100 10.48 -12.79 1.61
CA TYR A 100 10.56 -11.34 1.56
C TYR A 100 9.88 -10.73 2.78
N GLU A 101 10.50 -9.70 3.33
CA GLU A 101 9.86 -8.85 4.32
C GLU A 101 9.54 -7.54 3.61
N ILE A 102 8.27 -7.27 3.46
CA ILE A 102 7.81 -6.03 2.84
C ILE A 102 7.41 -5.10 3.97
N ASN A 103 8.12 -3.98 4.09
CA ASN A 103 7.90 -3.04 5.18
C ASN A 103 7.16 -1.82 4.69
N LEU A 104 5.98 -1.59 5.23
CA LEU A 104 5.23 -0.38 4.98
C LEU A 104 5.64 0.62 6.06
N LEU A 105 6.30 1.69 5.65
CA LEU A 105 6.87 2.67 6.57
C LEU A 105 5.93 3.85 6.67
N PHE A 106 5.37 4.05 7.86
CA PHE A 106 4.48 5.18 8.10
C PHE A 106 5.19 6.22 8.96
N SER A 107 4.65 7.43 8.96
CA SER A 107 5.16 8.49 9.81
C SER A 107 5.04 8.11 11.29
N ASP A 108 5.81 8.80 12.15
CA ASP A 108 5.78 8.61 13.60
C ASP A 108 6.23 7.22 14.06
N ASN A 109 7.20 6.65 13.36
CA ASN A 109 7.78 5.34 13.69
C ASN A 109 6.75 4.22 13.74
N ARG A 110 5.83 4.25 12.79
CA ARG A 110 4.82 3.20 12.67
C ARG A 110 5.15 2.33 11.48
N PHE A 111 4.99 1.02 11.64
CA PHE A 111 5.37 0.06 10.62
C PHE A 111 4.37 -1.06 10.52
N ILE A 112 4.21 -1.56 9.30
CA ILE A 112 3.53 -2.84 9.06
C ILE A 112 4.47 -3.66 8.21
N THR A 113 4.80 -4.87 8.67
CA THR A 113 5.67 -5.78 7.94
C THR A 113 4.85 -6.94 7.42
N LEU A 114 4.97 -7.18 6.13
CA LEU A 114 4.30 -8.29 5.45
C LEU A 114 5.34 -9.33 5.08
N TYR A 115 5.03 -10.60 5.28
CA TYR A 115 5.93 -11.69 4.96
C TYR A 115 5.37 -12.49 3.79
N SER A 116 6.19 -12.75 2.80
CA SER A 116 5.77 -13.45 1.60
C SER A 116 6.95 -14.14 0.93
N GLU A 117 6.69 -15.28 0.29
CA GLU A 117 7.72 -15.97 -0.47
C GLU A 117 7.89 -15.40 -1.87
N ILE A 118 6.89 -14.71 -2.37
CA ILE A 118 6.96 -14.06 -3.67
C ILE A 118 6.39 -12.66 -3.58
N ILE A 119 6.76 -11.83 -4.54
CA ILE A 119 6.22 -10.48 -4.63
C ILE A 119 5.13 -10.48 -5.70
N GLU A 120 3.93 -10.16 -5.30
CA GLU A 120 2.86 -9.89 -6.24
C GLU A 120 1.99 -8.80 -5.66
N VAL A 121 2.16 -7.59 -6.14
CA VAL A 121 1.53 -6.41 -5.60
C VAL A 121 0.89 -5.63 -6.72
N THR A 122 -0.33 -5.19 -6.51
CA THR A 122 -1.06 -4.41 -7.49
C THR A 122 -1.48 -3.10 -6.86
N LEU A 123 -1.19 -2.01 -7.53
CA LEU A 123 -1.71 -0.69 -7.16
C LEU A 123 -2.74 -0.32 -8.21
N GLU A 124 -3.93 -0.03 -7.78
CA GLU A 124 -5.01 0.31 -8.69
C GLU A 124 -5.73 1.55 -8.21
N ASP A 125 -5.83 2.55 -9.09
CA ASP A 125 -6.58 3.75 -8.79
C ASP A 125 -8.06 3.48 -8.94
N LEU A 126 -8.83 3.85 -7.94
CA LEU A 126 -10.27 3.73 -7.99
C LEU A 126 -10.86 4.97 -8.62
N LYS A 127 -12.12 4.85 -9.01
CA LYS A 127 -12.81 5.98 -9.62
C LYS A 127 -12.80 7.17 -8.68
N LYS A 128 -12.42 8.29 -9.22
CA LYS A 128 -12.39 9.54 -8.48
C LYS A 128 -13.81 10.00 -8.16
N LYS A 129 -13.98 10.44 -6.96
CA LYS A 129 -15.26 11.05 -6.58
C LYS A 129 -15.18 12.55 -6.61
#